data_217e69b1bf752f6056dbfb1086529d58
#
_entry.id   217e69b1bf752f6056dbfb1086529d58
#
_cell.length_a   1.000
_cell.length_b   1.000
_cell.length_c   1.000
_cell.angle_alpha   90.00
_cell.angle_beta   90.00
_cell.angle_gamma   90.00
#
_symmetry.space_group_name_H-M   'P 1'
#
loop_
_entity.id
_entity.type
_entity.pdbx_description
1 polymer ?
#
loop_
_entity_poly.entity_id
_entity_poly.type
_entity_poly.pdbx_seq_one_letter_code
_entity_poly.pdbx_strand_id
1 'polypeptide(L)'
;NNTANISDQYVHVITDVFDITIDRVSGNLVSSSLLQYDRELNGNEPLKLLSSTQNRLYVLESGLIGRDGPDNSRNGSAPVYSSAQTSYQMAESENQLEVDLSYTTDSGVNIVKRFTFNRDDYEIGVRYLIDNQSENEWQANFTGKIVRDQAGDQTSQNSMGIKAFLGLVVSTPEDPYEKYDFDDLRENPLNQSVTNGWLAFLQHYFLTAWVPEPDQQAQFQTTRRGPLAVMGFVYPATTVPAGNTVEVGASAYVGPKIIDRLETVAPNLDRTVDFGWLFFISLPLFIVLDWFHGIVGNWGVSIILLTVLVKGLFFHLSATSYRSMARMRAVAPKLARMKELYGDDRQRMSTEMMALYKREKINPLGGCLPILVQMPVFISLYWVLFESVQLRHAPFALWIHDLSVMDPYFILPIIMGASMMLQMHLNPTPPDPMQAKIMKLMPIVFTIFFLWFPAGLVLYWVVNNILSISQQWYITRKIEAQMAEKKH
;
A
#
# COMPACT_ATOMS: atom_id res chain seq x y z
N ASN A 1 12.35 48.71 5.42
CA ASN A 1 13.17 47.75 6.15
C ASN A 1 12.25 46.92 7.08
N ASN A 2 11.49 45.97 6.52
CA ASN A 2 10.81 44.96 7.31
C ASN A 2 11.58 43.64 7.12
N THR A 3 12.67 43.49 7.85
CA THR A 3 13.15 42.16 8.23
C THR A 3 12.27 41.73 9.41
N ALA A 4 11.03 41.31 9.14
CA ALA A 4 10.30 40.44 10.06
C ALA A 4 11.19 39.23 10.29
N ASN A 5 11.49 38.88 11.54
CA ASN A 5 12.30 37.74 11.89
C ASN A 5 11.65 36.50 11.26
N ILE A 6 12.37 35.76 10.41
CA ILE A 6 11.91 34.54 9.74
C ILE A 6 11.41 33.53 10.78
N SER A 7 11.89 33.61 12.03
CA SER A 7 11.42 32.80 13.16
C SER A 7 9.94 33.01 13.53
N ASP A 8 9.34 34.15 13.22
CA ASP A 8 7.95 34.46 13.60
C ASP A 8 6.94 34.14 12.49
N GLN A 9 7.39 33.70 11.33
CA GLN A 9 6.51 33.33 10.22
C GLN A 9 5.83 31.98 10.46
N TYR A 10 6.47 31.06 11.18
CA TYR A 10 6.04 29.70 11.33
C TYR A 10 5.61 29.37 12.75
N VAL A 11 4.64 28.45 12.85
CA VAL A 11 4.25 27.76 14.08
C VAL A 11 4.67 26.31 13.97
N HIS A 12 5.44 25.84 14.95
CA HIS A 12 5.90 24.45 15.04
C HIS A 12 5.01 23.66 16.00
N VAL A 13 4.61 22.47 15.59
CA VAL A 13 3.74 21.60 16.38
C VAL A 13 4.37 20.21 16.42
N ILE A 14 4.65 19.74 17.64
CA ILE A 14 5.23 18.42 17.89
C ILE A 14 4.23 17.58 18.69
N THR A 15 3.84 16.44 18.14
CA THR A 15 3.07 15.41 18.84
C THR A 15 3.90 14.14 18.99
N ASP A 16 3.31 13.06 19.42
CA ASP A 16 3.95 11.74 19.48
C ASP A 16 4.17 11.10 18.09
N VAL A 17 3.41 11.55 17.07
CA VAL A 17 3.51 11.03 15.69
C VAL A 17 3.98 12.06 14.67
N PHE A 18 3.89 13.35 14.98
CA PHE A 18 4.14 14.46 14.06
C PHE A 18 5.21 15.45 14.51
N ASP A 19 5.98 15.97 13.55
CA ASP A 19 6.64 17.28 13.58
C ASP A 19 6.12 18.09 12.39
N ILE A 20 5.25 19.07 12.68
CA ILE A 20 4.54 19.88 11.70
C ILE A 20 4.97 21.33 11.75
N THR A 21 5.02 21.97 10.57
CA THR A 21 5.20 23.41 10.43
C THR A 21 3.99 24.01 9.74
N ILE A 22 3.39 25.03 10.37
CA ILE A 22 2.27 25.80 9.84
C ILE A 22 2.78 27.19 9.48
N ASP A 23 2.53 27.64 8.25
CA ASP A 23 2.83 29.02 7.83
C ASP A 23 1.71 29.95 8.32
N ARG A 24 2.05 30.98 9.04
CA ARG A 24 1.07 31.98 9.52
C ARG A 24 0.46 32.80 8.38
N VAL A 25 1.12 32.87 7.24
CA VAL A 25 0.51 33.40 6.01
C VAL A 25 -0.45 32.34 5.47
N SER A 26 -1.75 32.64 5.46
CA SER A 26 -2.85 31.74 5.10
C SER A 26 -3.04 30.51 6.02
N GLY A 27 -2.21 30.31 7.03
CA GLY A 27 -2.33 29.20 7.98
C GLY A 27 -2.26 27.81 7.33
N ASN A 28 -1.36 27.60 6.37
CA ASN A 28 -1.24 26.32 5.65
C ASN A 28 -0.22 25.38 6.31
N LEU A 29 -0.47 24.06 6.23
CA LEU A 29 0.50 23.05 6.62
C LEU A 29 1.56 22.91 5.53
N VAL A 30 2.76 23.42 5.79
CA VAL A 30 3.84 23.50 4.79
C VAL A 30 4.92 22.44 4.96
N SER A 31 4.97 21.78 6.11
CA SER A 31 5.87 20.66 6.40
C SER A 31 5.22 19.69 7.37
N SER A 32 5.39 18.39 7.15
CA SER A 32 5.02 17.34 8.10
C SER A 32 6.03 16.21 8.01
N SER A 33 6.65 15.89 9.15
CA SER A 33 7.49 14.71 9.33
C SER A 33 6.75 13.72 10.22
N LEU A 34 6.83 12.44 9.85
CA LEU A 34 6.21 11.32 10.58
C LEU A 34 7.26 10.72 11.52
N LEU A 35 7.13 10.98 12.83
CA LEU A 35 8.15 10.65 13.83
C LEU A 35 8.35 9.14 14.06
N GLN A 36 7.34 8.33 13.74
CA GLN A 36 7.38 6.87 13.86
C GLN A 36 7.95 6.17 12.61
N TYR A 37 8.31 6.92 11.56
CA TYR A 37 8.79 6.38 10.29
C TYR A 37 10.10 7.04 9.90
N ASP A 38 11.17 6.27 9.84
CA ASP A 38 12.46 6.75 9.35
C ASP A 38 12.45 6.90 7.83
N ARG A 39 13.17 7.89 7.33
CA ARG A 39 13.37 8.09 5.89
C ARG A 39 14.11 6.93 5.25
N GLU A 40 15.19 6.48 5.89
CA GLU A 40 16.05 5.39 5.42
C GLU A 40 16.20 4.34 6.52
N LEU A 41 16.46 3.10 6.13
CA LEU A 41 16.72 2.02 7.09
C LEU A 41 17.91 2.37 7.98
N ASN A 42 17.74 2.28 9.30
CA ASN A 42 18.69 2.70 10.33
C ASN A 42 19.08 4.20 10.25
N GLY A 43 18.26 5.02 9.61
CA GLY A 43 18.36 6.47 9.62
C GLY A 43 17.90 7.05 10.96
N ASN A 44 18.33 8.28 11.25
CA ASN A 44 17.84 9.05 12.41
C ASN A 44 16.96 10.23 11.96
N GLU A 45 16.63 10.28 10.67
CA GLU A 45 15.81 11.36 10.11
C GLU A 45 14.39 10.86 9.90
N PRO A 46 13.38 11.48 10.54
CA PRO A 46 11.98 11.17 10.30
C PRO A 46 11.60 11.38 8.83
N LEU A 47 10.69 10.57 8.34
CA LEU A 47 10.17 10.70 6.99
C LEU A 47 9.37 11.98 6.84
N LYS A 48 9.83 12.89 5.99
CA LYS A 48 9.13 14.12 5.64
C LYS A 48 8.12 13.85 4.54
N LEU A 49 6.82 13.87 4.88
CA LEU A 49 5.73 13.63 3.93
C LEU A 49 5.32 14.93 3.22
N LEU A 50 5.02 16.00 3.96
CA LEU A 50 4.77 17.33 3.40
C LEU A 50 6.07 18.15 3.41
N SER A 51 6.26 18.96 2.37
CA SER A 51 7.45 19.78 2.21
C SER A 51 7.17 21.01 1.35
N SER A 52 7.70 22.15 1.74
CA SER A 52 7.71 23.39 0.96
C SER A 52 9.15 23.87 0.81
N THR A 53 9.87 23.26 -0.14
CA THR A 53 11.25 23.63 -0.47
C THR A 53 11.35 24.03 -1.95
N GLN A 54 12.48 24.60 -2.37
CA GLN A 54 12.70 24.97 -3.77
C GLN A 54 12.62 23.79 -4.73
N ASN A 55 12.96 22.57 -4.26
CA ASN A 55 13.03 21.37 -5.08
C ASN A 55 11.81 20.45 -4.91
N ARG A 56 10.95 20.70 -3.93
CA ARG A 56 9.77 19.89 -3.65
C ARG A 56 8.68 20.72 -3.01
N LEU A 57 7.52 20.72 -3.65
CA LEU A 57 6.32 21.31 -3.10
C LEU A 57 5.24 20.24 -2.95
N TYR A 58 4.90 19.97 -1.70
CA TYR A 58 3.78 19.11 -1.33
C TYR A 58 3.21 19.63 -0.02
N VAL A 59 2.08 20.33 -0.08
CA VAL A 59 1.49 21.04 1.04
C VAL A 59 -0.02 20.85 1.12
N LEU A 60 -0.58 21.02 2.31
CA LEU A 60 -2.00 21.11 2.57
C LEU A 60 -2.40 22.57 2.77
N GLU A 61 -3.26 23.05 1.89
CA GLU A 61 -3.87 24.38 1.99
C GLU A 61 -5.32 24.24 2.45
N SER A 62 -5.76 25.14 3.32
CA SER A 62 -7.17 25.35 3.64
C SER A 62 -7.43 26.83 3.83
N GLY A 63 -8.65 27.27 3.51
CA GLY A 63 -8.95 28.69 3.54
C GLY A 63 -10.44 28.99 3.44
N LEU A 64 -10.76 30.27 3.66
CA LEU A 64 -12.09 30.84 3.46
C LEU A 64 -12.04 31.76 2.23
N ILE A 65 -12.66 31.31 1.14
CA ILE A 65 -12.72 32.01 -0.15
C ILE A 65 -14.12 32.56 -0.40
N GLY A 66 -14.35 33.24 -1.50
CA GLY A 66 -15.68 33.77 -1.86
C GLY A 66 -15.82 35.27 -1.57
N ARG A 67 -17.05 35.73 -1.29
CA ARG A 67 -17.38 37.16 -1.22
C ARG A 67 -16.52 37.90 -0.18
N ASP A 68 -16.54 37.44 1.05
CA ASP A 68 -15.91 38.15 2.20
C ASP A 68 -14.71 37.34 2.75
N GLY A 69 -14.39 36.17 2.14
CA GLY A 69 -13.32 35.28 2.59
C GLY A 69 -11.94 35.94 2.47
N PRO A 70 -11.11 35.89 3.54
CA PRO A 70 -9.81 36.52 3.56
C PRO A 70 -8.78 35.85 2.63
N ASP A 71 -8.97 34.57 2.30
CA ASP A 71 -8.06 33.81 1.42
C ASP A 71 -8.41 34.00 -0.07
N ASN A 72 -9.32 34.90 -0.40
CA ASN A 72 -9.64 35.23 -1.79
C ASN A 72 -8.55 36.15 -2.38
N SER A 73 -7.87 35.70 -3.41
CA SER A 73 -6.83 36.46 -4.13
C SER A 73 -7.31 37.81 -4.71
N ARG A 74 -8.63 38.01 -4.80
CA ARG A 74 -9.23 39.27 -5.26
C ARG A 74 -9.36 40.30 -4.13
N ASN A 75 -9.29 39.89 -2.86
CA ASN A 75 -9.53 40.72 -1.69
C ASN A 75 -8.23 41.32 -1.10
N GLY A 76 -7.09 41.23 -1.79
CA GLY A 76 -5.82 41.79 -1.35
C GLY A 76 -4.74 40.75 -1.02
N SER A 77 -3.89 41.08 -0.02
CA SER A 77 -2.85 40.14 0.44
C SER A 77 -3.46 39.03 1.29
N ALA A 78 -2.82 37.85 1.25
CA ALA A 78 -3.21 36.73 2.08
C ALA A 78 -3.23 37.13 3.59
N PRO A 79 -4.16 36.54 4.38
CA PRO A 79 -4.26 36.87 5.81
C PRO A 79 -2.99 36.40 6.54
N VAL A 80 -2.51 37.18 7.46
CA VAL A 80 -1.43 36.83 8.38
C VAL A 80 -2.03 36.53 9.75
N TYR A 81 -2.09 35.27 10.10
CA TYR A 81 -2.65 34.85 11.38
C TYR A 81 -1.70 35.14 12.54
N SER A 82 -2.25 35.49 13.69
CA SER A 82 -1.55 35.52 14.97
C SER A 82 -1.71 34.19 15.71
N SER A 83 -0.69 33.81 16.47
CA SER A 83 -0.71 32.63 17.34
C SER A 83 -0.24 33.00 18.72
N ALA A 84 -0.79 32.35 19.74
CA ALA A 84 -0.38 32.58 21.13
C ALA A 84 1.08 32.17 21.40
N GLN A 85 1.54 31.15 20.68
CA GLN A 85 2.91 30.63 20.76
C GLN A 85 3.43 30.32 19.35
N THR A 86 4.74 30.25 19.18
CA THR A 86 5.40 29.84 17.95
C THR A 86 5.78 28.34 17.97
N SER A 87 5.66 27.68 19.13
CA SER A 87 5.93 26.24 19.30
C SER A 87 4.94 25.64 20.27
N TYR A 88 4.33 24.56 19.86
CA TYR A 88 3.39 23.74 20.62
C TYR A 88 3.93 22.31 20.71
N GLN A 89 3.86 21.71 21.89
CA GLN A 89 4.27 20.33 22.11
C GLN A 89 3.21 19.62 22.95
N MET A 90 2.72 18.48 22.45
CA MET A 90 1.78 17.63 23.17
C MET A 90 2.47 17.03 24.40
N ALA A 91 1.98 17.36 25.60
CA ALA A 91 2.53 16.78 26.83
C ALA A 91 2.20 15.29 26.95
N GLU A 92 3.00 14.52 27.68
CA GLU A 92 2.80 13.05 27.84
C GLU A 92 1.41 12.69 28.40
N SER A 93 0.83 13.56 29.24
CA SER A 93 -0.49 13.36 29.85
C SER A 93 -1.67 13.83 29.00
N GLU A 94 -1.41 14.50 27.88
CA GLU A 94 -2.45 15.06 27.00
C GLU A 94 -2.78 14.06 25.89
N ASN A 95 -4.07 13.88 25.65
CA ASN A 95 -4.56 13.06 24.53
C ASN A 95 -4.90 13.89 23.30
N GLN A 96 -4.99 15.21 23.43
CA GLN A 96 -5.35 16.13 22.37
C GLN A 96 -4.57 17.43 22.53
N LEU A 97 -4.12 18.00 21.41
CA LEU A 97 -3.49 19.31 21.33
C LEU A 97 -4.26 20.17 20.33
N GLU A 98 -4.67 21.37 20.77
CA GLU A 98 -5.30 22.36 19.90
C GLU A 98 -4.33 23.52 19.64
N VAL A 99 -4.27 23.94 18.38
CA VAL A 99 -3.46 25.08 17.93
C VAL A 99 -4.35 26.09 17.23
N ASP A 100 -4.53 27.25 17.83
CA ASP A 100 -5.38 28.32 17.32
C ASP A 100 -4.56 29.38 16.62
N LEU A 101 -4.95 29.71 15.39
CA LEU A 101 -4.46 30.83 14.61
C LEU A 101 -5.60 31.86 14.44
N SER A 102 -5.41 33.08 14.93
CA SER A 102 -6.45 34.10 14.94
C SER A 102 -6.19 35.19 13.91
N TYR A 103 -7.25 35.62 13.25
CA TYR A 103 -7.25 36.75 12.30
C TYR A 103 -8.52 37.56 12.46
N THR A 104 -8.40 38.88 12.46
CA THR A 104 -9.55 39.80 12.47
C THR A 104 -9.58 40.55 11.16
N THR A 105 -10.71 40.52 10.46
CA THR A 105 -10.92 41.28 9.20
C THR A 105 -11.08 42.74 9.47
N ASP A 106 -10.86 43.60 8.47
CA ASP A 106 -11.08 45.05 8.57
C ASP A 106 -12.55 45.42 8.89
N SER A 107 -13.49 44.49 8.57
CA SER A 107 -14.92 44.64 8.86
C SER A 107 -15.32 44.23 10.28
N GLY A 108 -14.39 43.71 11.10
CA GLY A 108 -14.65 43.32 12.49
C GLY A 108 -15.11 41.88 12.67
N VAL A 109 -14.88 40.99 11.68
CA VAL A 109 -15.13 39.54 11.81
C VAL A 109 -13.88 38.89 12.40
N ASN A 110 -14.05 38.18 13.52
CA ASN A 110 -12.98 37.41 14.15
C ASN A 110 -13.01 35.95 13.60
N ILE A 111 -11.88 35.51 13.11
CA ILE A 111 -11.71 34.18 12.53
C ILE A 111 -10.62 33.47 13.32
N VAL A 112 -10.96 32.30 13.90
CA VAL A 112 -9.99 31.40 14.52
C VAL A 112 -9.90 30.11 13.65
N LYS A 113 -8.73 29.90 13.09
CA LYS A 113 -8.40 28.66 12.42
C LYS A 113 -7.77 27.72 13.42
N ARG A 114 -8.49 26.68 13.79
CA ARG A 114 -8.10 25.69 14.79
C ARG A 114 -7.61 24.44 14.13
N PHE A 115 -6.43 23.96 14.53
CA PHE A 115 -5.91 22.64 14.24
C PHE A 115 -6.01 21.78 15.49
N THR A 116 -6.58 20.58 15.34
CA THR A 116 -6.72 19.61 16.42
C THR A 116 -5.92 18.36 16.08
N PHE A 117 -5.05 17.95 16.99
CA PHE A 117 -4.21 16.79 16.90
C PHE A 117 -4.55 15.83 18.04
N ASN A 118 -4.76 14.57 17.76
CA ASN A 118 -4.98 13.54 18.78
C ASN A 118 -3.72 12.68 18.94
N ARG A 119 -3.55 12.12 20.14
CA ARG A 119 -2.43 11.20 20.42
C ARG A 119 -2.57 9.93 19.59
N ASP A 120 -1.42 9.43 19.08
CA ASP A 120 -1.31 8.24 18.25
C ASP A 120 -2.24 8.26 17.04
N ASP A 121 -2.46 9.45 16.45
CA ASP A 121 -3.38 9.64 15.33
C ASP A 121 -2.75 10.50 14.23
N TYR A 122 -3.05 10.15 12.98
CA TYR A 122 -2.61 10.85 11.78
C TYR A 122 -3.71 11.72 11.17
N GLU A 123 -4.88 11.78 11.80
CA GLU A 123 -5.96 12.70 11.45
C GLU A 123 -5.71 14.07 12.09
N ILE A 124 -5.93 15.13 11.31
CA ILE A 124 -5.79 16.52 11.72
C ILE A 124 -7.13 17.20 11.49
N GLY A 125 -7.80 17.58 12.57
CA GLY A 125 -8.98 18.42 12.50
C GLY A 125 -8.61 19.84 12.05
N VAL A 126 -9.32 20.39 11.06
CA VAL A 126 -9.14 21.77 10.60
C VAL A 126 -10.48 22.46 10.65
N ARG A 127 -10.65 23.38 11.58
CA ARG A 127 -11.90 24.11 11.83
C ARG A 127 -11.69 25.62 11.77
N TYR A 128 -12.68 26.33 11.25
CA TYR A 128 -12.77 27.77 11.29
C TYR A 128 -13.94 28.18 12.16
N LEU A 129 -13.65 28.83 13.28
CA LEU A 129 -14.64 29.48 14.13
C LEU A 129 -14.74 30.93 13.66
N ILE A 130 -15.90 31.32 13.15
CA ILE A 130 -16.14 32.63 12.53
C ILE A 130 -17.13 33.36 13.40
N ASP A 131 -16.65 34.39 14.12
CA ASP A 131 -17.45 35.25 15.00
C ASP A 131 -17.65 36.59 14.32
N ASN A 132 -18.85 36.83 13.82
CA ASN A 132 -19.20 38.04 13.07
C ASN A 132 -19.68 39.15 14.00
N GLN A 133 -18.76 39.97 14.47
CA GLN A 133 -19.04 41.14 15.27
C GLN A 133 -19.35 42.42 14.45
N SER A 134 -19.43 42.29 13.12
CA SER A 134 -19.79 43.37 12.21
C SER A 134 -21.30 43.63 12.16
N GLU A 135 -21.70 44.75 11.57
CA GLU A 135 -23.12 45.11 11.40
C GLU A 135 -23.81 44.39 10.21
N ASN A 136 -23.02 43.73 9.34
CA ASN A 136 -23.50 43.13 8.13
C ASN A 136 -23.34 41.58 8.15
N GLU A 137 -24.15 40.95 7.35
CA GLU A 137 -23.96 39.53 7.04
C GLU A 137 -22.59 39.29 6.36
N TRP A 138 -21.86 38.30 6.83
CA TRP A 138 -20.60 37.85 6.26
C TRP A 138 -20.76 36.49 5.57
N GLN A 139 -20.07 36.28 4.46
CA GLN A 139 -20.22 35.06 3.67
C GLN A 139 -18.89 34.59 3.05
N ALA A 140 -18.55 33.32 3.27
CA ALA A 140 -17.41 32.69 2.62
C ALA A 140 -17.64 31.19 2.35
N ASN A 141 -16.78 30.62 1.50
CA ASN A 141 -16.75 29.21 1.19
C ASN A 141 -15.49 28.59 1.82
N PHE A 142 -15.66 27.56 2.63
CA PHE A 142 -14.52 26.76 3.10
C PHE A 142 -13.95 25.93 1.95
N THR A 143 -12.62 25.83 1.88
CA THR A 143 -11.91 25.01 0.90
C THR A 143 -10.74 24.28 1.53
N GLY A 144 -10.54 23.02 1.16
CA GLY A 144 -9.35 22.24 1.45
C GLY A 144 -8.68 21.81 0.17
N LYS A 145 -7.35 21.91 0.08
CA LYS A 145 -6.57 21.58 -1.12
C LYS A 145 -5.30 20.82 -0.78
N ILE A 146 -4.91 19.92 -1.67
CA ILE A 146 -3.59 19.33 -1.75
C ILE A 146 -2.89 19.99 -2.93
N VAL A 147 -1.73 20.59 -2.70
CA VAL A 147 -0.93 21.22 -3.75
C VAL A 147 0.39 20.48 -3.85
N ARG A 148 0.70 19.97 -5.05
CA ARG A 148 1.89 19.15 -5.25
C ARG A 148 2.56 19.38 -6.58
N ASP A 149 3.91 19.26 -6.59
CA ASP A 149 4.71 19.07 -7.79
C ASP A 149 4.55 17.64 -8.36
N GLN A 150 5.12 17.41 -9.54
CA GLN A 150 5.12 16.10 -10.20
C GLN A 150 6.33 15.24 -9.83
N ALA A 151 7.06 15.59 -8.78
CA ALA A 151 8.20 14.81 -8.33
C ALA A 151 7.77 13.40 -7.88
N GLY A 152 8.61 12.42 -8.16
CA GLY A 152 8.36 11.03 -7.79
C GLY A 152 8.21 10.82 -6.30
N ASP A 153 7.76 9.65 -5.92
CA ASP A 153 7.66 9.22 -4.55
C ASP A 153 9.04 8.86 -3.99
N GLN A 154 9.45 9.51 -2.90
CA GLN A 154 10.73 9.25 -2.24
C GLN A 154 10.73 7.92 -1.47
N THR A 155 9.56 7.37 -1.17
CA THR A 155 9.39 6.11 -0.43
C THR A 155 9.23 4.91 -1.36
N SER A 156 9.00 5.16 -2.65
CA SER A 156 8.82 4.11 -3.64
C SER A 156 10.14 3.37 -3.90
N GLN A 157 10.10 2.09 -3.66
CA GLN A 157 11.19 1.20 -4.02
C GLN A 157 10.95 0.67 -5.44
N ASN A 158 11.94 0.85 -6.32
CA ASN A 158 11.90 0.31 -7.67
C ASN A 158 12.14 -1.22 -7.63
N SER A 159 11.07 -1.98 -7.45
CA SER A 159 11.10 -3.43 -7.57
C SER A 159 10.68 -3.84 -8.98
N MET A 160 11.60 -4.37 -9.80
CA MET A 160 11.33 -4.98 -11.11
C MET A 160 10.49 -4.14 -12.08
N GLY A 161 10.53 -2.81 -11.99
CA GLY A 161 9.72 -1.94 -12.86
C GLY A 161 8.24 -1.84 -12.46
N ILE A 162 7.79 -2.51 -11.41
CA ILE A 162 6.48 -2.29 -10.82
C ILE A 162 6.59 -1.08 -9.93
N LYS A 163 5.83 -0.04 -10.27
CA LYS A 163 5.73 1.19 -9.50
C LYS A 163 4.42 1.19 -8.75
N ALA A 164 4.47 1.54 -7.46
CA ALA A 164 3.26 1.87 -6.73
C ALA A 164 2.54 3.04 -7.39
N PHE A 165 1.22 3.06 -7.26
CA PHE A 165 0.43 4.16 -7.80
C PHE A 165 0.81 5.47 -7.12
N LEU A 166 1.01 6.51 -7.94
CA LEU A 166 1.31 7.87 -7.52
C LEU A 166 0.32 8.81 -8.19
N GLY A 167 -0.67 9.28 -7.45
CA GLY A 167 -1.72 10.10 -8.04
C GLY A 167 -2.85 10.42 -7.06
N LEU A 168 -3.88 11.06 -7.59
CA LEU A 168 -5.11 11.35 -6.87
C LEU A 168 -6.02 10.12 -6.88
N VAL A 169 -6.67 9.88 -5.75
CA VAL A 169 -7.83 9.00 -5.63
C VAL A 169 -8.99 9.77 -5.06
N VAL A 170 -10.15 9.54 -5.62
CA VAL A 170 -11.42 10.13 -5.19
C VAL A 170 -12.37 9.01 -4.82
N SER A 171 -13.09 9.20 -3.74
CA SER A 171 -14.20 8.34 -3.34
C SER A 171 -15.51 9.11 -3.39
N THR A 172 -16.47 8.53 -4.04
CA THR A 172 -17.85 9.02 -4.07
C THR A 172 -18.80 7.87 -3.71
N PRO A 173 -20.07 8.12 -3.37
CA PRO A 173 -21.04 7.05 -3.17
C PRO A 173 -21.26 6.15 -4.40
N GLU A 174 -21.11 6.71 -5.62
CA GLU A 174 -21.27 6.00 -6.88
C GLU A 174 -20.02 5.21 -7.26
N ASP A 175 -18.84 5.78 -7.05
CA ASP A 175 -17.55 5.15 -7.30
C ASP A 175 -16.64 5.27 -6.07
N PRO A 176 -16.54 4.21 -5.26
CA PRO A 176 -15.79 4.25 -4.01
C PRO A 176 -14.27 4.40 -4.15
N TYR A 177 -13.70 4.18 -5.33
CA TYR A 177 -12.24 4.18 -5.51
C TYR A 177 -11.82 4.47 -6.96
N GLU A 178 -11.85 5.73 -7.36
CA GLU A 178 -11.46 6.18 -8.70
C GLU A 178 -10.07 6.81 -8.69
N LYS A 179 -9.18 6.33 -9.57
CA LYS A 179 -7.77 6.76 -9.65
C LYS A 179 -7.58 7.75 -10.80
N TYR A 180 -6.78 8.78 -10.55
CA TYR A 180 -6.32 9.77 -11.52
C TYR A 180 -4.81 9.92 -11.42
N ASP A 181 -4.07 9.62 -12.47
CA ASP A 181 -2.66 9.97 -12.55
C ASP A 181 -2.46 11.45 -12.94
N PHE A 182 -1.21 11.90 -13.05
CA PHE A 182 -0.95 13.30 -13.41
C PHE A 182 -1.38 13.65 -14.84
N ASP A 183 -1.41 12.69 -15.75
CA ASP A 183 -1.85 12.89 -17.13
C ASP A 183 -3.37 12.94 -17.18
N ASP A 184 -4.06 12.07 -16.46
CA ASP A 184 -5.52 12.11 -16.30
C ASP A 184 -5.98 13.46 -15.75
N LEU A 185 -5.33 13.96 -14.69
CA LEU A 185 -5.64 15.28 -14.12
C LEU A 185 -5.41 16.43 -15.08
N ARG A 186 -4.55 16.26 -16.07
CA ARG A 186 -4.31 17.25 -17.12
C ARG A 186 -5.39 17.20 -18.22
N GLU A 187 -5.76 15.99 -18.65
CA GLU A 187 -6.65 15.76 -19.79
C GLU A 187 -8.12 15.85 -19.38
N ASN A 188 -8.46 15.35 -18.21
CA ASN A 188 -9.82 15.28 -17.68
C ASN A 188 -9.87 15.84 -16.26
N PRO A 189 -9.85 17.16 -16.07
CA PRO A 189 -9.90 17.77 -14.75
C PRO A 189 -11.20 17.42 -14.04
N LEU A 190 -11.10 16.96 -12.81
CA LEU A 190 -12.24 16.65 -11.96
C LEU A 190 -13.03 17.93 -11.66
N ASN A 191 -14.35 17.86 -11.77
CA ASN A 191 -15.27 18.93 -11.37
C ASN A 191 -16.66 18.33 -11.11
N GLN A 192 -16.89 17.82 -9.91
CA GLN A 192 -18.15 17.17 -9.57
C GLN A 192 -18.58 17.48 -8.12
N SER A 193 -19.90 17.51 -7.93
CA SER A 193 -20.51 17.70 -6.61
C SER A 193 -20.64 16.35 -5.91
N VAL A 194 -20.10 16.24 -4.71
CA VAL A 194 -20.02 15.00 -3.93
C VAL A 194 -20.54 15.26 -2.51
N THR A 195 -21.28 14.30 -1.97
CA THR A 195 -21.68 14.24 -0.57
C THR A 195 -21.19 12.89 -0.02
N ASN A 196 -20.62 12.87 1.18
CA ASN A 196 -20.05 11.65 1.79
C ASN A 196 -18.93 11.04 0.93
N GLY A 197 -18.00 11.86 0.46
CA GLY A 197 -16.81 11.45 -0.27
C GLY A 197 -15.54 12.03 0.33
N TRP A 198 -14.42 11.59 -0.20
CA TRP A 198 -13.10 12.12 0.14
C TRP A 198 -12.19 12.17 -1.09
N LEU A 199 -11.12 12.93 -1.01
CA LEU A 199 -10.06 12.95 -2.02
C LEU A 199 -8.70 12.77 -1.33
N ALA A 200 -7.84 11.94 -1.92
CA ALA A 200 -6.53 11.62 -1.36
C ALA A 200 -5.46 11.60 -2.43
N PHE A 201 -4.26 12.09 -2.11
CA PHE A 201 -3.08 11.88 -2.92
C PHE A 201 -2.28 10.71 -2.35
N LEU A 202 -2.13 9.65 -3.16
CA LEU A 202 -1.44 8.44 -2.77
C LEU A 202 0.04 8.46 -3.15
N GLN A 203 0.85 7.97 -2.23
CA GLN A 203 2.22 7.50 -2.42
C GLN A 203 2.26 6.00 -2.09
N HIS A 204 3.41 5.36 -2.23
CA HIS A 204 3.52 3.91 -2.01
C HIS A 204 2.95 3.48 -0.64
N TYR A 205 3.52 3.99 0.44
CA TYR A 205 3.16 3.59 1.81
C TYR A 205 2.38 4.65 2.58
N PHE A 206 2.23 5.86 2.01
CA PHE A 206 1.66 7.00 2.70
C PHE A 206 0.62 7.69 1.84
N LEU A 207 -0.25 8.43 2.49
CA LEU A 207 -1.22 9.26 1.79
C LEU A 207 -1.45 10.59 2.51
N THR A 208 -1.98 11.54 1.77
CA THR A 208 -2.55 12.77 2.30
C THR A 208 -3.97 12.90 1.77
N ALA A 209 -4.95 13.04 2.65
CA ALA A 209 -6.35 13.12 2.26
C ALA A 209 -7.03 14.34 2.88
N TRP A 210 -8.06 14.82 2.19
CA TRP A 210 -9.10 15.65 2.75
C TRP A 210 -10.40 14.84 2.84
N VAL A 211 -11.01 14.88 4.00
CA VAL A 211 -12.29 14.25 4.31
C VAL A 211 -13.28 15.34 4.70
N PRO A 212 -14.15 15.78 3.79
CA PRO A 212 -15.25 16.67 4.08
C PRO A 212 -16.18 16.10 5.18
N GLU A 213 -16.86 16.97 5.90
CA GLU A 213 -17.84 16.56 6.91
C GLU A 213 -18.92 15.64 6.32
N PRO A 214 -19.38 14.64 7.08
CA PRO A 214 -20.50 13.80 6.68
C PRO A 214 -21.75 14.65 6.34
N ASP A 215 -22.47 14.22 5.31
CA ASP A 215 -23.69 14.86 4.81
C ASP A 215 -23.52 16.30 4.28
N GLN A 216 -22.29 16.83 4.29
CA GLN A 216 -21.95 18.12 3.70
C GLN A 216 -21.65 17.96 2.20
N GLN A 217 -22.42 18.67 1.38
CA GLN A 217 -22.10 18.75 -0.05
C GLN A 217 -20.81 19.52 -0.30
N ALA A 218 -19.93 18.98 -1.15
CA ALA A 218 -18.67 19.60 -1.53
C ALA A 218 -18.47 19.51 -3.05
N GLN A 219 -17.97 20.57 -3.65
CA GLN A 219 -17.56 20.57 -5.05
C GLN A 219 -16.09 20.10 -5.12
N PHE A 220 -15.88 18.86 -5.57
CA PHE A 220 -14.54 18.31 -5.79
C PHE A 220 -14.01 18.84 -7.11
N GLN A 221 -12.76 19.31 -7.12
CA GLN A 221 -12.16 19.90 -8.33
C GLN A 221 -10.65 19.67 -8.35
N THR A 222 -10.13 19.55 -9.57
CA THR A 222 -8.70 19.57 -9.84
C THR A 222 -8.37 20.74 -10.76
N THR A 223 -7.26 21.42 -10.47
CA THR A 223 -6.77 22.52 -11.27
C THR A 223 -5.24 22.47 -11.35
N ARG A 224 -4.66 23.39 -12.10
CA ARG A 224 -3.19 23.53 -12.17
C ARG A 224 -2.78 24.94 -11.77
N ARG A 225 -1.70 25.04 -11.01
CA ARG A 225 -1.03 26.30 -10.70
C ARG A 225 0.39 26.22 -11.29
N GLY A 226 0.52 26.58 -12.59
CA GLY A 226 1.75 26.35 -13.35
C GLY A 226 2.06 24.84 -13.48
N PRO A 227 3.25 24.36 -13.01
CA PRO A 227 3.60 22.94 -13.03
C PRO A 227 2.94 22.13 -11.92
N LEU A 228 2.28 22.79 -10.95
CA LEU A 228 1.72 22.14 -9.77
C LEU A 228 0.33 21.58 -10.07
N ALA A 229 0.08 20.37 -9.58
CA ALA A 229 -1.25 19.80 -9.48
C ALA A 229 -1.91 20.33 -8.20
N VAL A 230 -3.14 20.81 -8.32
CA VAL A 230 -3.97 21.29 -7.23
C VAL A 230 -5.26 20.48 -7.24
N MET A 231 -5.51 19.77 -6.18
CA MET A 231 -6.71 18.96 -6.00
C MET A 231 -7.36 19.31 -4.66
N GLY A 232 -8.68 19.41 -4.63
CA GLY A 232 -9.35 19.79 -3.41
C GLY A 232 -10.85 19.92 -3.58
N PHE A 233 -11.47 20.52 -2.59
CA PHE A 233 -12.91 20.73 -2.57
C PHE A 233 -13.25 22.12 -2.07
N VAL A 234 -14.48 22.53 -2.39
CA VAL A 234 -15.07 23.78 -1.93
C VAL A 234 -16.48 23.50 -1.44
N TYR A 235 -16.79 23.97 -0.24
CA TYR A 235 -18.18 23.93 0.28
C TYR A 235 -19.05 25.03 -0.34
N PRO A 236 -20.36 24.86 -0.34
CA PRO A 236 -21.30 25.98 -0.53
C PRO A 236 -20.97 27.14 0.43
N ALA A 237 -21.40 28.33 0.08
CA ALA A 237 -21.14 29.49 0.90
C ALA A 237 -21.80 29.36 2.28
N THR A 238 -21.01 29.52 3.34
CA THR A 238 -21.47 29.64 4.71
C THR A 238 -21.78 31.09 4.98
N THR A 239 -22.99 31.35 5.44
CA THR A 239 -23.47 32.68 5.80
C THR A 239 -23.47 32.83 7.32
N VAL A 240 -22.82 33.90 7.83
CA VAL A 240 -22.75 34.23 9.25
C VAL A 240 -23.47 35.56 9.47
N PRO A 241 -24.69 35.58 10.04
CA PRO A 241 -25.39 36.79 10.34
C PRO A 241 -24.64 37.67 11.35
N ALA A 242 -24.92 38.99 11.37
CA ALA A 242 -24.35 39.90 12.34
C ALA A 242 -24.60 39.41 13.78
N GLY A 243 -23.58 39.44 14.63
CA GLY A 243 -23.64 39.00 16.02
C GLY A 243 -23.67 37.50 16.24
N ASN A 244 -23.50 36.68 15.19
CA ASN A 244 -23.52 35.23 15.30
C ASN A 244 -22.13 34.62 15.10
N THR A 245 -21.98 33.41 15.65
CA THR A 245 -20.78 32.55 15.46
C THR A 245 -21.15 31.29 14.72
N VAL A 246 -20.35 30.90 13.76
CA VAL A 246 -20.49 29.65 12.99
C VAL A 246 -19.16 28.93 12.93
N GLU A 247 -19.19 27.61 12.98
CA GLU A 247 -18.04 26.74 12.77
C GLU A 247 -18.17 26.00 11.43
N VAL A 248 -17.08 25.93 10.68
CA VAL A 248 -16.98 25.17 9.42
C VAL A 248 -15.59 24.58 9.29
N GLY A 249 -15.49 23.37 8.74
CA GLY A 249 -14.19 22.74 8.57
C GLY A 249 -14.27 21.35 7.94
N ALA A 250 -13.17 20.62 8.00
CA ALA A 250 -13.01 19.26 7.51
C ALA A 250 -11.86 18.57 8.24
N SER A 251 -11.76 17.26 8.08
CA SER A 251 -10.60 16.52 8.54
C SER A 251 -9.59 16.33 7.42
N ALA A 252 -8.32 16.36 7.77
CA ALA A 252 -7.21 15.98 6.89
C ALA A 252 -6.51 14.76 7.48
N TYR A 253 -6.11 13.83 6.64
CA TYR A 253 -5.24 12.71 7.04
C TYR A 253 -3.86 12.88 6.40
N VAL A 254 -2.80 12.75 7.18
CA VAL A 254 -1.42 12.89 6.71
C VAL A 254 -0.60 11.75 7.32
N GLY A 255 -0.50 10.61 6.67
CA GLY A 255 0.09 9.48 7.37
C GLY A 255 0.23 8.20 6.55
N PRO A 256 0.56 7.09 7.27
CA PRO A 256 0.75 5.77 6.69
C PRO A 256 -0.57 5.14 6.25
N LYS A 257 -0.50 4.28 5.24
CA LYS A 257 -1.63 3.47 4.78
C LYS A 257 -1.81 2.25 5.69
N ILE A 258 -2.44 2.45 6.85
CA ILE A 258 -2.78 1.39 7.81
C ILE A 258 -4.29 1.14 7.75
N ILE A 259 -4.70 -0.06 7.34
CA ILE A 259 -6.11 -0.42 7.08
C ILE A 259 -7.02 -0.04 8.24
N ASP A 260 -6.76 -0.55 9.43
CA ASP A 260 -7.62 -0.36 10.61
C ASP A 260 -7.79 1.13 10.99
N ARG A 261 -6.76 1.96 10.76
CA ARG A 261 -6.84 3.41 10.99
C ARG A 261 -7.65 4.10 9.90
N LEU A 262 -7.40 3.75 8.65
CA LEU A 262 -8.09 4.36 7.51
C LEU A 262 -9.59 4.07 7.51
N GLU A 263 -10.01 2.87 7.94
CA GLU A 263 -11.43 2.51 8.13
C GLU A 263 -12.14 3.42 9.12
N THR A 264 -11.45 3.93 10.15
CA THR A 264 -12.04 4.84 11.16
C THR A 264 -12.12 6.28 10.67
N VAL A 265 -11.26 6.70 9.75
CA VAL A 265 -11.20 8.08 9.24
C VAL A 265 -12.32 8.37 8.24
N ALA A 266 -12.52 7.49 7.25
CA ALA A 266 -13.59 7.64 6.27
C ALA A 266 -13.97 6.30 5.61
N PRO A 267 -15.24 6.12 5.20
CA PRO A 267 -15.66 4.93 4.45
C PRO A 267 -14.84 4.73 3.17
N ASN A 268 -14.37 3.51 2.93
CA ASN A 268 -13.55 3.10 1.78
C ASN A 268 -12.15 3.74 1.70
N LEU A 269 -11.69 4.48 2.70
CA LEU A 269 -10.34 5.04 2.70
C LEU A 269 -9.27 3.92 2.86
N ASP A 270 -9.61 2.81 3.50
CA ASP A 270 -8.84 1.56 3.58
C ASP A 270 -8.46 0.98 2.21
N ARG A 271 -9.32 1.19 1.18
CA ARG A 271 -9.04 0.75 -0.21
C ARG A 271 -7.81 1.41 -0.83
N THR A 272 -7.29 2.48 -0.22
CA THR A 272 -6.02 3.08 -0.61
C THR A 272 -4.81 2.16 -0.35
N VAL A 273 -4.96 1.14 0.50
CA VAL A 273 -4.08 -0.03 0.57
C VAL A 273 -4.46 -0.98 -0.57
N ASP A 274 -3.87 -0.77 -1.74
CA ASP A 274 -4.31 -1.41 -2.98
C ASP A 274 -3.73 -2.82 -3.13
N PHE A 275 -4.40 -3.81 -2.59
CA PHE A 275 -4.03 -5.22 -2.74
C PHE A 275 -4.37 -5.81 -4.13
N GLY A 276 -4.68 -4.96 -5.11
CA GLY A 276 -4.98 -5.36 -6.48
C GLY A 276 -6.31 -6.10 -6.64
N TRP A 277 -6.50 -6.70 -7.80
CA TRP A 277 -7.75 -7.38 -8.15
C TRP A 277 -8.05 -8.65 -7.32
N LEU A 278 -7.03 -9.21 -6.66
CA LEU A 278 -7.17 -10.36 -5.74
C LEU A 278 -7.37 -9.92 -4.27
N PHE A 279 -7.85 -8.71 -4.03
CA PHE A 279 -8.04 -8.16 -2.67
C PHE A 279 -8.81 -9.10 -1.73
N PHE A 280 -9.79 -9.87 -2.27
CA PHE A 280 -10.57 -10.84 -1.52
C PHE A 280 -9.77 -12.05 -1.00
N ILE A 281 -8.57 -12.29 -1.54
CA ILE A 281 -7.57 -13.26 -1.01
C ILE A 281 -6.51 -12.53 -0.21
N SER A 282 -6.05 -11.37 -0.68
CA SER A 282 -4.95 -10.60 -0.08
C SER A 282 -5.32 -10.09 1.31
N LEU A 283 -6.51 -9.53 1.49
CA LEU A 283 -6.96 -9.00 2.78
C LEU A 283 -7.04 -10.08 3.87
N PRO A 284 -7.67 -11.25 3.68
CA PRO A 284 -7.60 -12.35 4.65
C PRO A 284 -6.18 -12.83 4.94
N LEU A 285 -5.30 -12.88 3.94
CA LEU A 285 -3.90 -13.24 4.14
C LEU A 285 -3.17 -12.20 5.00
N PHE A 286 -3.42 -10.91 4.78
CA PHE A 286 -2.86 -9.83 5.58
C PHE A 286 -3.35 -9.91 7.03
N ILE A 287 -4.65 -10.07 7.27
CA ILE A 287 -5.23 -10.20 8.62
C ILE A 287 -4.59 -11.36 9.39
N VAL A 288 -4.41 -12.52 8.75
CA VAL A 288 -3.76 -13.67 9.38
C VAL A 288 -2.27 -13.41 9.60
N LEU A 289 -1.59 -12.74 8.66
CA LEU A 289 -0.19 -12.37 8.79
C LEU A 289 0.04 -11.42 9.98
N ASP A 290 -0.80 -10.40 10.10
CA ASP A 290 -0.78 -9.42 11.19
C ASP A 290 -1.10 -10.06 12.54
N TRP A 291 -2.09 -10.95 12.58
CA TRP A 291 -2.39 -11.75 13.76
C TRP A 291 -1.20 -12.59 14.24
N PHE A 292 -0.49 -13.26 13.32
CA PHE A 292 0.75 -13.95 13.67
C PHE A 292 1.81 -12.98 14.19
N HIS A 293 1.94 -11.81 13.55
CA HIS A 293 2.89 -10.79 14.00
C HIS A 293 2.59 -10.33 15.44
N GLY A 294 1.34 -10.12 15.78
CA GLY A 294 0.93 -9.79 17.16
C GLY A 294 1.31 -10.82 18.20
N ILE A 295 1.49 -12.10 17.80
CA ILE A 295 1.92 -13.19 18.71
C ILE A 295 3.44 -13.30 18.79
N VAL A 296 4.14 -13.23 17.64
CA VAL A 296 5.58 -13.56 17.57
C VAL A 296 6.50 -12.34 17.50
N GLY A 297 5.96 -11.15 17.22
CA GLY A 297 6.70 -9.89 17.13
C GLY A 297 7.74 -9.82 16.01
N ASN A 298 7.65 -10.68 14.98
CA ASN A 298 8.59 -10.72 13.86
C ASN A 298 7.88 -11.08 12.56
N TRP A 299 7.91 -10.16 11.58
CA TRP A 299 7.23 -10.33 10.30
C TRP A 299 7.74 -11.50 9.47
N GLY A 300 9.05 -11.77 9.49
CA GLY A 300 9.62 -12.92 8.77
C GLY A 300 9.15 -14.27 9.34
N VAL A 301 9.07 -14.39 10.67
CA VAL A 301 8.49 -15.58 11.32
C VAL A 301 7.00 -15.68 11.00
N SER A 302 6.28 -14.56 10.96
CA SER A 302 4.85 -14.53 10.57
C SER A 302 4.63 -15.02 9.15
N ILE A 303 5.50 -14.65 8.21
CA ILE A 303 5.48 -15.17 6.82
C ILE A 303 5.69 -16.68 6.80
N ILE A 304 6.60 -17.22 7.62
CA ILE A 304 6.82 -18.65 7.73
C ILE A 304 5.57 -19.36 8.27
N LEU A 305 4.97 -18.86 9.33
CA LEU A 305 3.76 -19.43 9.93
C LEU A 305 2.57 -19.37 8.97
N LEU A 306 2.39 -18.25 8.28
CA LEU A 306 1.37 -18.10 7.23
C LEU A 306 1.59 -19.15 6.12
N THR A 307 2.84 -19.35 5.68
CA THR A 307 3.18 -20.34 4.65
C THR A 307 2.82 -21.76 5.12
N VAL A 308 3.12 -22.11 6.37
CA VAL A 308 2.76 -23.41 6.95
C VAL A 308 1.23 -23.58 6.99
N LEU A 309 0.50 -22.53 7.42
CA LEU A 309 -0.96 -22.56 7.46
C LEU A 309 -1.58 -22.78 6.06
N VAL A 310 -1.14 -22.01 5.08
CA VAL A 310 -1.61 -22.12 3.69
C VAL A 310 -1.29 -23.50 3.13
N LYS A 311 -0.08 -24.02 3.39
CA LYS A 311 0.28 -25.41 2.99
C LYS A 311 -0.57 -26.45 3.67
N GLY A 312 -0.90 -26.27 4.95
CA GLY A 312 -1.81 -27.14 5.69
C GLY A 312 -3.21 -27.18 5.07
N LEU A 313 -3.75 -26.02 4.70
CA LEU A 313 -5.05 -25.87 4.05
C LEU A 313 -5.11 -26.62 2.71
N PHE A 314 -4.07 -26.52 1.89
CA PHE A 314 -3.97 -27.18 0.59
C PHE A 314 -3.30 -28.56 0.64
N PHE A 315 -3.08 -29.13 1.84
CA PHE A 315 -2.36 -30.39 1.99
C PHE A 315 -2.96 -31.53 1.19
N HIS A 316 -4.28 -31.74 1.26
CA HIS A 316 -4.96 -32.83 0.56
C HIS A 316 -4.88 -32.71 -0.97
N LEU A 317 -5.00 -31.49 -1.48
CA LEU A 317 -4.90 -31.20 -2.90
C LEU A 317 -3.48 -31.49 -3.43
N SER A 318 -2.47 -30.98 -2.71
CA SER A 318 -1.06 -31.23 -3.02
C SER A 318 -0.71 -32.72 -2.89
N ALA A 319 -1.23 -33.41 -1.88
CA ALA A 319 -1.01 -34.85 -1.70
C ALA A 319 -1.56 -35.67 -2.87
N THR A 320 -2.73 -35.33 -3.42
CA THR A 320 -3.30 -36.00 -4.59
C THR A 320 -2.42 -35.81 -5.82
N SER A 321 -1.88 -34.62 -6.01
CA SER A 321 -0.94 -34.32 -7.09
C SER A 321 0.36 -35.12 -6.96
N TYR A 322 0.97 -35.13 -5.78
CA TYR A 322 2.20 -35.88 -5.53
C TYR A 322 2.00 -37.40 -5.69
N ARG A 323 0.82 -37.93 -5.34
CA ARG A 323 0.47 -39.33 -5.64
C ARG A 323 0.42 -39.60 -7.16
N SER A 324 -0.15 -38.69 -7.93
CA SER A 324 -0.17 -38.81 -9.40
C SER A 324 1.25 -38.76 -9.98
N MET A 325 2.10 -37.85 -9.51
CA MET A 325 3.50 -37.73 -9.93
C MET A 325 4.33 -39.00 -9.57
N ALA A 326 4.14 -39.53 -8.37
CA ALA A 326 4.82 -40.78 -7.96
C ALA A 326 4.42 -41.96 -8.85
N ARG A 327 3.14 -42.11 -9.20
CA ARG A 327 2.67 -43.14 -10.16
C ARG A 327 3.25 -42.90 -11.54
N MET A 328 3.32 -41.65 -12.01
CA MET A 328 3.93 -41.32 -13.31
C MET A 328 5.40 -41.71 -13.34
N ARG A 329 6.15 -41.47 -12.25
CA ARG A 329 7.56 -41.92 -12.13
C ARG A 329 7.69 -43.43 -12.18
N ALA A 330 6.78 -44.19 -11.56
CA ALA A 330 6.79 -45.65 -11.57
C ALA A 330 6.55 -46.23 -12.96
N VAL A 331 5.83 -45.57 -13.87
CA VAL A 331 5.62 -46.02 -15.26
C VAL A 331 6.66 -45.48 -16.24
N ALA A 332 7.62 -44.65 -15.79
CA ALA A 332 8.67 -44.11 -16.66
C ALA A 332 9.44 -45.15 -17.48
N PRO A 333 9.79 -46.37 -16.96
CA PRO A 333 10.41 -47.41 -17.77
C PRO A 333 9.52 -47.93 -18.91
N LYS A 334 8.19 -47.97 -18.70
CA LYS A 334 7.22 -48.36 -19.76
C LYS A 334 7.15 -47.29 -20.85
N LEU A 335 7.19 -46.01 -20.46
CA LEU A 335 7.23 -44.90 -21.40
C LEU A 335 8.53 -44.85 -22.21
N ALA A 336 9.68 -45.18 -21.62
CA ALA A 336 10.95 -45.28 -22.35
C ALA A 336 10.89 -46.33 -23.43
N ARG A 337 10.36 -47.55 -23.13
CA ARG A 337 10.16 -48.61 -24.12
C ARG A 337 9.19 -48.21 -25.23
N MET A 338 8.11 -47.51 -24.90
CA MET A 338 7.14 -47.03 -25.90
C MET A 338 7.79 -46.00 -26.85
N LYS A 339 8.68 -45.15 -26.32
CA LYS A 339 9.45 -44.20 -27.13
C LYS A 339 10.41 -44.88 -28.10
N GLU A 340 11.04 -45.97 -27.70
CA GLU A 340 11.86 -46.80 -28.59
C GLU A 340 11.04 -47.47 -29.71
N LEU A 341 9.79 -47.88 -29.40
CA LEU A 341 8.93 -48.59 -30.34
C LEU A 341 8.19 -47.67 -31.32
N TYR A 342 7.79 -46.47 -30.88
CA TYR A 342 6.91 -45.58 -31.62
C TYR A 342 7.47 -44.16 -31.78
N GLY A 343 8.77 -43.93 -31.49
CA GLY A 343 9.37 -42.58 -31.46
C GLY A 343 9.31 -41.79 -32.76
N ASP A 344 9.26 -42.50 -33.89
CA ASP A 344 9.13 -41.94 -35.24
C ASP A 344 7.68 -41.57 -35.60
N ASP A 345 6.69 -42.19 -34.93
CA ASP A 345 5.26 -41.90 -35.11
C ASP A 345 4.70 -41.16 -33.90
N ARG A 346 4.77 -39.81 -33.94
CA ARG A 346 4.31 -38.96 -32.86
C ARG A 346 2.83 -39.14 -32.49
N GLN A 347 1.98 -39.42 -33.50
CA GLN A 347 0.55 -39.57 -33.28
C GLN A 347 0.25 -40.88 -32.54
N ARG A 348 0.88 -41.98 -32.97
CA ARG A 348 0.75 -43.29 -32.34
C ARG A 348 1.37 -43.29 -30.93
N MET A 349 2.53 -42.65 -30.75
CA MET A 349 3.16 -42.46 -29.45
C MET A 349 2.24 -41.74 -28.48
N SER A 350 1.61 -40.64 -28.90
CA SER A 350 0.66 -39.88 -28.07
C SER A 350 -0.57 -40.72 -27.69
N THR A 351 -1.14 -41.47 -28.63
CA THR A 351 -2.32 -42.31 -28.38
C THR A 351 -2.02 -43.43 -27.38
N GLU A 352 -0.90 -44.13 -27.57
CA GLU A 352 -0.49 -45.20 -26.66
C GLU A 352 -0.09 -44.69 -25.27
N MET A 353 0.54 -43.54 -25.20
CA MET A 353 0.86 -42.85 -23.94
C MET A 353 -0.41 -42.49 -23.16
N MET A 354 -1.42 -41.94 -23.83
CA MET A 354 -2.71 -41.63 -23.20
C MET A 354 -3.46 -42.89 -22.75
N ALA A 355 -3.38 -43.98 -23.55
CA ALA A 355 -3.94 -45.27 -23.18
C ALA A 355 -3.24 -45.87 -21.94
N LEU A 356 -1.91 -45.74 -21.86
CA LEU A 356 -1.13 -46.16 -20.68
C LEU A 356 -1.56 -45.40 -19.45
N TYR A 357 -1.64 -44.04 -19.51
CA TYR A 357 -2.06 -43.21 -18.40
C TYR A 357 -3.48 -43.56 -17.93
N LYS A 358 -4.41 -43.77 -18.85
CA LYS A 358 -5.78 -44.18 -18.52
C LYS A 358 -5.80 -45.57 -17.82
N ARG A 359 -5.04 -46.51 -18.28
CA ARG A 359 -4.93 -47.87 -17.70
C ARG A 359 -4.34 -47.84 -16.29
N GLU A 360 -3.30 -47.03 -16.07
CA GLU A 360 -2.61 -46.91 -14.78
C GLU A 360 -3.29 -45.87 -13.84
N LYS A 361 -4.44 -45.27 -14.27
CA LYS A 361 -5.19 -44.25 -13.54
C LYS A 361 -4.32 -43.04 -13.14
N ILE A 362 -3.49 -42.59 -14.08
CA ILE A 362 -2.61 -41.43 -13.91
C ILE A 362 -3.24 -40.24 -14.62
N ASN A 363 -3.37 -39.10 -13.88
CA ASN A 363 -3.74 -37.84 -14.48
C ASN A 363 -2.48 -37.01 -14.79
N PRO A 364 -2.10 -36.82 -16.06
CA PRO A 364 -0.91 -36.04 -16.40
C PRO A 364 -1.01 -34.56 -15.98
N LEU A 365 -2.22 -34.01 -15.93
CA LEU A 365 -2.46 -32.65 -15.46
C LEU A 365 -2.38 -32.53 -13.92
N GLY A 366 -2.42 -33.66 -13.22
CA GLY A 366 -2.33 -33.67 -11.77
C GLY A 366 -1.02 -33.09 -11.24
N GLY A 367 0.07 -33.13 -12.00
CA GLY A 367 1.37 -32.62 -11.61
C GLY A 367 1.46 -31.08 -11.55
N CYS A 368 0.70 -30.36 -12.36
CA CYS A 368 0.72 -28.89 -12.38
C CYS A 368 -0.35 -28.27 -11.46
N LEU A 369 -1.29 -29.04 -10.93
CA LEU A 369 -2.39 -28.54 -10.10
C LEU A 369 -1.94 -27.77 -8.86
N PRO A 370 -0.89 -28.18 -8.10
CA PRO A 370 -0.40 -27.39 -6.97
C PRO A 370 0.08 -26.01 -7.37
N ILE A 371 0.72 -25.87 -8.52
CA ILE A 371 1.22 -24.59 -9.03
C ILE A 371 0.04 -23.68 -9.36
N LEU A 372 -0.99 -24.20 -10.06
CA LEU A 372 -2.17 -23.40 -10.42
C LEU A 372 -2.93 -22.86 -9.21
N VAL A 373 -3.04 -23.66 -8.14
CA VAL A 373 -3.71 -23.23 -6.90
C VAL A 373 -2.84 -22.28 -6.09
N GLN A 374 -1.52 -22.46 -6.14
CA GLN A 374 -0.55 -21.63 -5.42
C GLN A 374 -0.37 -20.24 -6.05
N MET A 375 -0.57 -20.09 -7.37
CA MET A 375 -0.34 -18.81 -8.07
C MET A 375 -1.21 -17.66 -7.57
N PRO A 376 -2.53 -17.81 -7.38
CA PRO A 376 -3.35 -16.75 -6.80
C PRO A 376 -2.89 -16.33 -5.39
N VAL A 377 -2.53 -17.28 -4.55
CA VAL A 377 -2.00 -17.02 -3.20
C VAL A 377 -0.67 -16.29 -3.28
N PHE A 378 0.21 -16.68 -4.19
CA PHE A 378 1.50 -16.01 -4.40
C PHE A 378 1.33 -14.57 -4.86
N ILE A 379 0.47 -14.33 -5.86
CA ILE A 379 0.19 -12.97 -6.37
C ILE A 379 -0.43 -12.11 -5.26
N SER A 380 -1.37 -12.67 -4.49
CA SER A 380 -1.99 -11.98 -3.37
C SER A 380 -0.98 -11.61 -2.28
N LEU A 381 -0.10 -12.55 -1.92
CA LEU A 381 0.94 -12.29 -0.94
C LEU A 381 1.98 -11.28 -1.44
N TYR A 382 2.29 -11.29 -2.75
CA TYR A 382 3.14 -10.26 -3.35
C TYR A 382 2.56 -8.86 -3.10
N TRP A 383 1.27 -8.65 -3.38
CA TRP A 383 0.62 -7.36 -3.13
C TRP A 383 0.59 -7.01 -1.65
N VAL A 384 0.30 -7.97 -0.77
CA VAL A 384 0.35 -7.76 0.68
C VAL A 384 1.73 -7.28 1.13
N LEU A 385 2.80 -7.97 0.72
CA LEU A 385 4.16 -7.62 1.11
C LEU A 385 4.66 -6.32 0.46
N PHE A 386 4.14 -5.98 -0.72
CA PHE A 386 4.53 -4.78 -1.45
C PHE A 386 3.84 -3.52 -0.92
N GLU A 387 2.54 -3.59 -0.61
CA GLU A 387 1.73 -2.42 -0.21
C GLU A 387 1.69 -2.15 1.30
N SER A 388 2.06 -3.13 2.15
CA SER A 388 1.95 -2.96 3.59
C SER A 388 3.09 -2.14 4.17
N VAL A 389 2.77 -0.97 4.70
CA VAL A 389 3.74 -0.07 5.36
C VAL A 389 4.40 -0.73 6.58
N GLN A 390 3.73 -1.66 7.24
CA GLN A 390 4.23 -2.40 8.40
C GLN A 390 5.45 -3.28 8.10
N LEU A 391 5.61 -3.65 6.82
CA LEU A 391 6.75 -4.45 6.36
C LEU A 391 7.95 -3.61 5.93
N ARG A 392 7.75 -2.30 5.78
CA ARG A 392 8.81 -1.36 5.48
C ARG A 392 9.77 -1.27 6.67
N HIS A 393 11.06 -1.49 6.44
CA HIS A 393 12.11 -1.55 7.46
C HIS A 393 11.90 -2.64 8.52
N ALA A 394 11.08 -3.66 8.24
CA ALA A 394 10.83 -4.78 9.15
C ALA A 394 11.95 -5.83 9.05
N PRO A 395 12.73 -6.08 10.11
CA PRO A 395 13.78 -7.06 10.09
C PRO A 395 13.22 -8.49 10.21
N PHE A 396 13.98 -9.46 9.67
CA PHE A 396 13.72 -10.87 9.91
C PHE A 396 14.76 -11.48 10.83
N ALA A 397 15.91 -11.81 10.27
CA ALA A 397 17.01 -12.46 10.98
C ALA A 397 18.32 -12.31 10.19
N LEU A 398 19.45 -12.42 10.87
CA LEU A 398 20.80 -12.39 10.33
C LEU A 398 21.04 -11.10 9.51
N TRP A 399 21.19 -11.22 8.20
CA TRP A 399 21.46 -10.10 7.28
C TRP A 399 20.21 -9.44 6.70
N ILE A 400 19.02 -9.98 6.92
CA ILE A 400 17.76 -9.42 6.43
C ILE A 400 17.25 -8.41 7.45
N HIS A 401 17.53 -7.13 7.18
CA HIS A 401 17.11 -6.00 8.02
C HIS A 401 15.86 -5.31 7.51
N ASP A 402 15.43 -5.61 6.27
CA ASP A 402 14.21 -5.09 5.66
C ASP A 402 13.62 -6.14 4.72
N LEU A 403 12.41 -6.60 5.06
CA LEU A 403 11.67 -7.60 4.27
C LEU A 403 11.03 -7.03 3.03
N SER A 404 10.87 -5.70 2.95
CA SER A 404 10.23 -5.02 1.82
C SER A 404 11.16 -4.77 0.64
N VAL A 405 12.49 -4.89 0.84
CA VAL A 405 13.51 -4.70 -0.20
C VAL A 405 14.13 -6.03 -0.65
N MET A 406 14.89 -6.00 -1.73
CA MET A 406 15.66 -7.16 -2.18
C MET A 406 16.71 -7.57 -1.14
N ASP A 407 17.04 -8.86 -1.11
CA ASP A 407 18.12 -9.40 -0.27
C ASP A 407 19.48 -8.79 -0.69
N PRO A 408 20.17 -8.03 0.18
CA PRO A 408 21.39 -7.32 -0.17
C PRO A 408 22.54 -8.26 -0.59
N TYR A 409 22.51 -9.49 -0.16
CA TYR A 409 23.55 -10.50 -0.49
C TYR A 409 23.07 -11.57 -1.47
N PHE A 410 21.82 -11.50 -1.92
CA PHE A 410 21.17 -12.47 -2.83
C PHE A 410 21.18 -13.93 -2.33
N ILE A 411 21.37 -14.14 -1.03
CA ILE A 411 21.45 -15.48 -0.42
C ILE A 411 20.10 -16.18 -0.50
N LEU A 412 18.99 -15.50 -0.19
CA LEU A 412 17.64 -16.08 -0.27
C LEU A 412 17.27 -16.52 -1.69
N PRO A 413 17.47 -15.72 -2.75
CA PRO A 413 17.23 -16.16 -4.12
C PRO A 413 18.09 -17.38 -4.53
N ILE A 414 19.35 -17.45 -4.09
CA ILE A 414 20.22 -18.60 -4.35
C ILE A 414 19.69 -19.86 -3.64
N ILE A 415 19.31 -19.77 -2.38
CA ILE A 415 18.69 -20.86 -1.62
C ILE A 415 17.39 -21.31 -2.30
N MET A 416 16.58 -20.36 -2.75
CA MET A 416 15.36 -20.63 -3.50
C MET A 416 15.66 -21.44 -4.77
N GLY A 417 16.62 -21.00 -5.59
CA GLY A 417 17.04 -21.71 -6.81
C GLY A 417 17.55 -23.11 -6.53
N ALA A 418 18.39 -23.27 -5.50
CA ALA A 418 18.87 -24.57 -5.06
C ALA A 418 17.73 -25.50 -4.61
N SER A 419 16.77 -24.97 -3.84
CA SER A 419 15.58 -25.72 -3.43
C SER A 419 14.71 -26.15 -4.61
N MET A 420 14.54 -25.27 -5.62
CA MET A 420 13.82 -25.60 -6.86
C MET A 420 14.55 -26.71 -7.65
N MET A 421 15.89 -26.66 -7.76
CA MET A 421 16.67 -27.71 -8.40
C MET A 421 16.47 -29.04 -7.68
N LEU A 422 16.51 -29.04 -6.35
CA LEU A 422 16.28 -30.23 -5.55
C LEU A 422 14.87 -30.80 -5.78
N GLN A 423 13.86 -29.94 -5.80
CA GLN A 423 12.47 -30.34 -6.07
C GLN A 423 12.31 -30.97 -7.46
N MET A 424 13.03 -30.47 -8.46
CA MET A 424 13.00 -31.04 -9.82
C MET A 424 13.52 -32.48 -9.89
N HIS A 425 14.50 -32.84 -9.05
CA HIS A 425 14.95 -34.24 -9.00
C HIS A 425 13.91 -35.21 -8.45
N LEU A 426 12.93 -34.70 -7.69
CA LEU A 426 11.79 -35.46 -7.20
C LEU A 426 10.67 -35.61 -8.24
N ASN A 427 10.64 -34.75 -9.26
CA ASN A 427 9.62 -34.79 -10.31
C ASN A 427 9.96 -35.81 -11.39
N PRO A 428 8.96 -36.46 -12.04
CA PRO A 428 9.19 -37.30 -13.19
C PRO A 428 9.68 -36.46 -14.37
N THR A 429 10.64 -37.01 -15.13
CA THR A 429 11.16 -36.36 -16.35
C THR A 429 10.08 -36.37 -17.43
N PRO A 430 9.72 -35.26 -18.07
CA PRO A 430 8.78 -35.26 -19.19
C PRO A 430 9.28 -36.10 -20.35
N PRO A 431 8.38 -36.76 -21.09
CA PRO A 431 8.74 -37.56 -22.28
C PRO A 431 9.29 -36.71 -23.42
N ASP A 432 8.83 -35.45 -23.53
CA ASP A 432 9.32 -34.49 -24.54
C ASP A 432 10.67 -33.91 -24.13
N PRO A 433 11.73 -34.05 -24.98
CA PRO A 433 13.07 -33.53 -24.73
C PRO A 433 13.10 -32.01 -24.58
N MET A 434 12.25 -31.26 -25.31
CA MET A 434 12.17 -29.84 -25.24
C MET A 434 11.60 -29.39 -23.87
N GLN A 435 10.51 -30.01 -23.44
CA GLN A 435 9.89 -29.77 -22.14
C GLN A 435 10.85 -30.11 -20.99
N ALA A 436 11.60 -31.22 -21.10
CA ALA A 436 12.62 -31.61 -20.12
C ALA A 436 13.75 -30.56 -20.02
N LYS A 437 14.17 -29.99 -21.17
CA LYS A 437 15.18 -28.90 -21.20
C LYS A 437 14.68 -27.63 -20.57
N ILE A 438 13.46 -27.22 -20.91
CA ILE A 438 12.80 -26.03 -20.31
C ILE A 438 12.70 -26.20 -18.80
N MET A 439 12.22 -27.35 -18.31
CA MET A 439 12.12 -27.62 -16.89
C MET A 439 13.48 -27.49 -16.18
N LYS A 440 14.55 -28.04 -16.74
CA LYS A 440 15.91 -27.91 -16.14
C LYS A 440 16.44 -26.49 -16.10
N LEU A 441 16.06 -25.64 -17.05
CA LEU A 441 16.49 -24.25 -17.11
C LEU A 441 15.68 -23.34 -16.19
N MET A 442 14.44 -23.73 -15.91
CA MET A 442 13.49 -22.92 -15.15
C MET A 442 14.01 -22.45 -13.78
N PRO A 443 14.63 -23.27 -12.92
CA PRO A 443 15.17 -22.83 -11.64
C PRO A 443 16.22 -21.70 -11.78
N ILE A 444 17.05 -21.75 -12.82
CA ILE A 444 18.06 -20.73 -13.09
C ILE A 444 17.39 -19.42 -13.49
N VAL A 445 16.43 -19.49 -14.42
CA VAL A 445 15.68 -18.31 -14.87
C VAL A 445 14.92 -17.67 -13.69
N PHE A 446 14.25 -18.47 -12.86
CA PHE A 446 13.54 -17.98 -11.68
C PHE A 446 14.50 -17.40 -10.64
N THR A 447 15.66 -18.02 -10.41
CA THR A 447 16.65 -17.45 -9.48
C THR A 447 17.08 -16.06 -9.91
N ILE A 448 17.39 -15.87 -11.20
CA ILE A 448 17.77 -14.57 -11.75
C ILE A 448 16.61 -13.57 -11.63
N PHE A 449 15.40 -13.99 -11.96
CA PHE A 449 14.20 -13.16 -11.86
C PHE A 449 13.94 -12.67 -10.42
N PHE A 450 14.10 -13.54 -9.42
CA PHE A 450 13.81 -13.24 -8.02
C PHE A 450 14.93 -12.45 -7.30
N LEU A 451 16.06 -12.16 -7.97
CA LEU A 451 17.11 -11.31 -7.38
C LEU A 451 16.61 -9.92 -6.99
N TRP A 452 15.65 -9.39 -7.75
CA TRP A 452 15.11 -8.05 -7.55
C TRP A 452 13.79 -8.01 -6.75
N PHE A 453 13.34 -9.14 -6.24
CA PHE A 453 12.10 -9.21 -5.45
C PHE A 453 12.36 -8.93 -3.97
N PRO A 454 11.34 -8.42 -3.24
CA PRO A 454 11.43 -8.25 -1.80
C PRO A 454 11.83 -9.54 -1.08
N ALA A 455 12.72 -9.42 -0.08
CA ALA A 455 13.24 -10.56 0.67
C ALA A 455 12.12 -11.37 1.35
N GLY A 456 11.05 -10.72 1.82
CA GLY A 456 9.88 -11.40 2.40
C GLY A 456 9.17 -12.34 1.43
N LEU A 457 9.08 -11.96 0.15
CA LEU A 457 8.47 -12.81 -0.87
C LEU A 457 9.36 -14.01 -1.23
N VAL A 458 10.66 -13.77 -1.32
CA VAL A 458 11.63 -14.85 -1.57
C VAL A 458 11.67 -15.82 -0.38
N LEU A 459 11.59 -15.31 0.85
CA LEU A 459 11.46 -16.12 2.07
C LEU A 459 10.22 -17.02 2.03
N TYR A 460 9.06 -16.45 1.69
CA TYR A 460 7.84 -17.24 1.48
C TYR A 460 8.08 -18.38 0.49
N TRP A 461 8.72 -18.09 -0.65
CA TRP A 461 8.97 -19.10 -1.68
C TRP A 461 9.93 -20.19 -1.23
N VAL A 462 11.01 -19.83 -0.52
CA VAL A 462 11.96 -20.81 0.06
C VAL A 462 11.24 -21.76 1.02
N VAL A 463 10.46 -21.22 1.96
CA VAL A 463 9.70 -22.02 2.93
C VAL A 463 8.68 -22.91 2.21
N ASN A 464 7.95 -22.36 1.24
CA ASN A 464 7.01 -23.09 0.43
C ASN A 464 7.65 -24.26 -0.30
N ASN A 465 8.85 -24.08 -0.88
CA ASN A 465 9.61 -25.13 -1.55
C ASN A 465 10.06 -26.21 -0.56
N ILE A 466 10.61 -25.84 0.58
CA ILE A 466 11.05 -26.79 1.63
C ILE A 466 9.88 -27.66 2.10
N LEU A 467 8.74 -27.06 2.37
CA LEU A 467 7.53 -27.79 2.75
C LEU A 467 7.02 -28.69 1.63
N SER A 468 7.09 -28.22 0.37
CA SER A 468 6.72 -29.02 -0.80
C SER A 468 7.61 -30.25 -0.98
N ILE A 469 8.93 -30.07 -0.87
CA ILE A 469 9.93 -31.14 -0.97
C ILE A 469 9.68 -32.18 0.14
N SER A 470 9.49 -31.73 1.37
CA SER A 470 9.22 -32.58 2.52
C SER A 470 7.95 -33.41 2.33
N GLN A 471 6.86 -32.76 1.91
CA GLN A 471 5.58 -33.41 1.63
C GLN A 471 5.68 -34.41 0.48
N GLN A 472 6.31 -34.02 -0.63
CA GLN A 472 6.48 -34.86 -1.81
C GLN A 472 7.34 -36.10 -1.50
N TRP A 473 8.45 -35.88 -0.78
CA TRP A 473 9.34 -36.99 -0.39
C TRP A 473 8.62 -38.02 0.50
N TYR A 474 7.86 -37.54 1.50
CA TYR A 474 7.09 -38.43 2.38
C TYR A 474 6.05 -39.24 1.60
N ILE A 475 5.28 -38.60 0.73
CA ILE A 475 4.22 -39.23 -0.05
C ILE A 475 4.82 -40.23 -1.07
N THR A 476 5.90 -39.86 -1.76
CA THR A 476 6.57 -40.73 -2.75
C THR A 476 7.10 -42.00 -2.10
N ARG A 477 7.81 -41.89 -0.97
CA ARG A 477 8.29 -43.06 -0.23
C ARG A 477 7.16 -44.00 0.20
N LYS A 478 6.06 -43.45 0.70
CA LYS A 478 4.91 -44.28 1.11
C LYS A 478 4.32 -45.04 -0.06
N ILE A 479 4.23 -44.43 -1.24
CA ILE A 479 3.69 -45.07 -2.44
C ILE A 479 4.66 -46.13 -2.97
N GLU A 480 5.96 -45.87 -3.02
CA GLU A 480 6.99 -46.81 -3.45
C GLU A 480 6.98 -48.08 -2.56
N ALA A 481 6.86 -47.91 -1.23
CA ALA A 481 6.73 -49.03 -0.29
C ALA A 481 5.47 -49.86 -0.57
N GLN A 482 4.31 -49.22 -0.75
CA GLN A 482 3.06 -49.95 -1.10
C GLN A 482 3.10 -50.67 -2.45
N MET A 483 3.85 -50.14 -3.41
CA MET A 483 4.02 -50.79 -4.72
C MET A 483 5.01 -51.97 -4.64
N ALA A 484 6.01 -51.92 -3.75
CA ALA A 484 6.93 -53.04 -3.52
C ALA A 484 6.21 -54.20 -2.84
N GLU A 485 5.36 -53.94 -1.83
CA GLU A 485 4.54 -54.96 -1.16
C GLU A 485 3.55 -55.68 -2.10
N LYS A 486 3.03 -54.97 -3.12
CA LYS A 486 2.09 -55.57 -4.11
C LYS A 486 2.77 -56.43 -5.20
N LYS A 487 4.10 -56.40 -5.27
CA LYS A 487 4.88 -57.18 -6.23
C LYS A 487 5.35 -58.55 -5.66
N HIS A 488 5.24 -58.72 -4.36
CA HIS A 488 5.37 -59.95 -3.61
C HIS A 488 4.00 -60.56 -3.31
#